data_3141248fcd4a86f835b9f32f0d62562e
#
_entry.id   3141248fcd4a86f835b9f32f0d62562e
#
_cell.length_a   1.000
_cell.length_b   1.000
_cell.length_c   1.000
_cell.angle_alpha   90.00
_cell.angle_beta   90.00
_cell.angle_gamma   90.00
#
_symmetry.space_group_name_H-M   'P 1'
#
loop_
_entity.id
_entity.type
_entity.pdbx_description
1 polymer ?
#
loop_
_entity_poly.entity_id
_entity_poly.type
_entity_poly.pdbx_seq_one_letter_code
_entity_poly.pdbx_strand_id
1 'polypeptide(L)'
;VEHLKYLSTQAKDDPHFYIHNEVGYNYRMTNLQAALGVAQMEELPEFIHRKQKNYGLYQQLLQEFSGGTLLSFREGTSSNQWFYSLKLDMEKLQGKNMRDVITTLQERGVQTRAIWGLIHEQLPYQDAIAYEMEKAPYYSSCILNIPSSTQITDDDIRFVVEQIKVVFKSGI
;
A
#
# COMPACT_ATOMS: atom_id res chain seq x y z
N VAL A 1 -6.12 30.93 13.42
CA VAL A 1 -6.84 29.68 13.81
C VAL A 1 -8.34 29.87 13.68
N GLU A 2 -8.94 30.98 14.14
CA GLU A 2 -10.41 31.18 14.12
C GLU A 2 -10.97 31.28 12.70
N HIS A 3 -10.33 32.04 11.81
CA HIS A 3 -10.76 32.13 10.41
C HIS A 3 -10.73 30.75 9.69
N LEU A 4 -9.74 29.90 9.98
CA LEU A 4 -9.71 28.52 9.43
C LEU A 4 -10.87 27.67 9.96
N LYS A 5 -11.23 27.84 11.24
CA LYS A 5 -12.42 27.16 11.80
C LYS A 5 -13.70 27.64 11.13
N TYR A 6 -13.82 28.92 10.91
CA TYR A 6 -14.93 29.55 10.23
C TYR A 6 -15.09 29.00 8.79
N LEU A 7 -14.04 29.06 7.99
CA LEU A 7 -14.05 28.53 6.63
C LEU A 7 -14.34 27.02 6.56
N SER A 8 -13.76 26.24 7.48
CA SER A 8 -13.95 24.77 7.52
C SER A 8 -15.33 24.32 8.04
N THR A 9 -16.13 25.28 8.53
CA THR A 9 -17.51 25.07 8.97
C THR A 9 -18.52 25.79 8.09
N GLN A 10 -18.24 25.85 6.79
CA GLN A 10 -19.10 26.46 5.77
C GLN A 10 -19.16 28.00 5.83
N ALA A 11 -18.23 28.69 6.52
CA ALA A 11 -18.25 30.14 6.70
C ALA A 11 -19.63 30.65 7.14
N LYS A 12 -20.20 30.02 8.19
CA LYS A 12 -21.55 30.35 8.65
C LYS A 12 -21.49 31.52 9.64
N ASP A 13 -21.99 32.68 9.25
CA ASP A 13 -22.06 33.88 10.07
C ASP A 13 -23.26 33.88 11.01
N ASP A 14 -24.39 33.38 10.56
CA ASP A 14 -25.58 33.23 11.38
C ASP A 14 -26.11 31.79 11.33
N PRO A 15 -26.13 31.06 12.46
CA PRO A 15 -26.57 29.69 12.50
C PRO A 15 -28.08 29.51 12.35
N HIS A 16 -28.89 30.56 12.63
CA HIS A 16 -30.33 30.51 12.58
C HIS A 16 -30.91 30.84 11.21
N PHE A 17 -30.23 31.81 10.51
CA PHE A 17 -30.70 32.29 9.20
C PHE A 17 -29.82 31.77 8.04
N TYR A 18 -28.80 30.93 8.32
CA TYR A 18 -27.92 30.34 7.30
C TYR A 18 -27.26 31.40 6.41
N ILE A 19 -26.81 32.51 7.02
CA ILE A 19 -26.12 33.58 6.30
C ILE A 19 -24.65 33.23 6.19
N HIS A 20 -24.10 33.40 4.99
CA HIS A 20 -22.70 33.15 4.66
C HIS A 20 -22.15 34.35 3.89
N ASN A 21 -21.16 35.04 4.44
CA ASN A 21 -20.53 36.20 3.80
C ASN A 21 -19.27 35.83 3.00
N GLU A 22 -18.76 34.62 3.18
CA GLU A 22 -17.64 34.07 2.44
C GLU A 22 -17.93 32.65 1.94
N VAL A 23 -17.15 32.19 0.97
CA VAL A 23 -17.20 30.80 0.51
C VAL A 23 -16.48 29.92 1.55
N GLY A 24 -17.25 29.04 2.18
CA GLY A 24 -16.70 28.06 3.15
C GLY A 24 -16.90 26.63 2.70
N TYR A 25 -16.29 25.70 3.42
CA TYR A 25 -16.25 24.29 3.10
C TYR A 25 -16.65 23.42 4.30
N ASN A 26 -17.23 22.27 4.03
CA ASN A 26 -17.49 21.27 5.08
C ASN A 26 -16.28 20.33 5.22
N TYR A 27 -15.24 20.77 5.93
CA TYR A 27 -14.00 20.01 6.15
C TYR A 27 -13.90 19.41 7.56
N ARG A 28 -14.96 19.49 8.35
CA ARG A 28 -14.99 18.84 9.65
C ARG A 28 -15.45 17.39 9.54
N MET A 29 -14.85 16.56 10.37
CA MET A 29 -15.28 15.19 10.57
C MET A 29 -16.75 15.16 11.02
N THR A 30 -17.58 14.40 10.33
CA THR A 30 -18.98 14.17 10.75
C THR A 30 -19.04 13.15 11.87
N ASN A 31 -20.16 13.12 12.60
CA ASN A 31 -20.39 12.12 13.66
C ASN A 31 -20.31 10.68 13.10
N LEU A 32 -20.79 10.46 11.88
CA LEU A 32 -20.72 9.15 11.24
C LEU A 32 -19.26 8.72 10.97
N GLN A 33 -18.44 9.64 10.44
CA GLN A 33 -17.01 9.39 10.23
C GLN A 33 -16.29 9.16 11.56
N ALA A 34 -16.62 9.94 12.61
CA ALA A 34 -16.05 9.76 13.94
C ALA A 34 -16.43 8.41 14.55
N ALA A 35 -17.69 8.01 14.45
CA ALA A 35 -18.16 6.71 14.95
C ALA A 35 -17.47 5.54 14.25
N LEU A 36 -17.32 5.60 12.91
CA LEU A 36 -16.58 4.61 12.16
C LEU A 36 -15.09 4.59 12.59
N GLY A 37 -14.49 5.77 12.78
CA GLY A 37 -13.11 5.89 13.26
C GLY A 37 -12.90 5.25 14.64
N VAL A 38 -13.82 5.47 15.58
CA VAL A 38 -13.78 4.84 16.91
C VAL A 38 -13.84 3.32 16.78
N ALA A 39 -14.80 2.78 16.03
CA ALA A 39 -14.93 1.34 15.83
C ALA A 39 -13.65 0.73 15.20
N GLN A 40 -13.03 1.40 14.23
CA GLN A 40 -11.77 0.94 13.63
C GLN A 40 -10.59 1.01 14.63
N MET A 41 -10.58 2.00 15.52
CA MET A 41 -9.53 2.10 16.55
C MET A 41 -9.66 1.01 17.62
N GLU A 42 -10.88 0.61 17.98
CA GLU A 42 -11.13 -0.51 18.89
C GLU A 42 -10.61 -1.83 18.35
N GLU A 43 -10.72 -2.07 17.04
CA GLU A 43 -10.26 -3.28 16.36
C GLU A 43 -8.77 -3.23 15.92
N LEU A 44 -8.14 -2.06 15.96
CA LEU A 44 -6.79 -1.86 15.42
C LEU A 44 -5.72 -2.81 15.98
N PRO A 45 -5.68 -3.12 17.31
CA PRO A 45 -4.71 -4.06 17.84
C PRO A 45 -4.83 -5.47 17.22
N GLU A 46 -6.07 -5.93 17.02
CA GLU A 46 -6.35 -7.22 16.38
C GLU A 46 -5.95 -7.22 14.90
N PHE A 47 -6.22 -6.13 14.18
CA PHE A 47 -5.79 -5.99 12.79
C PHE A 47 -4.26 -6.05 12.66
N ILE A 48 -3.54 -5.38 13.55
CA ILE A 48 -2.07 -5.42 13.57
C ILE A 48 -1.58 -6.85 13.86
N HIS A 49 -2.18 -7.53 14.85
CA HIS A 49 -1.83 -8.91 15.18
C HIS A 49 -2.05 -9.86 13.99
N ARG A 50 -3.19 -9.77 13.31
CA ARG A 50 -3.47 -10.57 12.09
C ARG A 50 -2.46 -10.29 10.99
N LYS A 51 -2.11 -9.03 10.76
CA LYS A 51 -1.09 -8.68 9.77
C LYS A 51 0.27 -9.23 10.12
N GLN A 52 0.66 -9.22 11.39
CA GLN A 52 1.92 -9.84 11.84
C GLN A 52 1.93 -11.35 11.60
N LYS A 53 0.84 -12.04 11.93
CA LYS A 53 0.67 -13.47 11.66
C LYS A 53 0.77 -13.77 10.15
N ASN A 54 0.04 -13.03 9.33
CA ASN A 54 0.04 -13.22 7.88
C ASN A 54 1.43 -12.98 7.28
N TYR A 55 2.13 -11.95 7.72
CA TYR A 55 3.51 -11.67 7.30
C TYR A 55 4.44 -12.83 7.67
N GLY A 56 4.34 -13.36 8.89
CA GLY A 56 5.13 -14.52 9.34
C GLY A 56 4.89 -15.76 8.47
N LEU A 57 3.64 -16.00 8.06
CA LEU A 57 3.33 -17.12 7.15
C LEU A 57 3.94 -16.91 5.76
N TYR A 58 3.83 -15.69 5.18
CA TYR A 58 4.53 -15.36 3.93
C TYR A 58 6.03 -15.56 4.05
N GLN A 59 6.64 -15.12 5.15
CA GLN A 59 8.07 -15.27 5.41
C GLN A 59 8.49 -16.74 5.43
N GLN A 60 7.74 -17.58 6.11
CA GLN A 60 7.98 -19.03 6.16
C GLN A 60 7.86 -19.67 4.77
N LEU A 61 6.81 -19.36 4.01
CA LEU A 61 6.54 -19.98 2.71
C LEU A 61 7.49 -19.50 1.61
N LEU A 62 8.06 -18.31 1.75
CA LEU A 62 9.01 -17.70 0.81
C LEU A 62 10.47 -17.89 1.22
N GLN A 63 10.77 -18.55 2.35
CA GLN A 63 12.12 -18.70 2.88
C GLN A 63 13.09 -19.34 1.87
N GLU A 64 12.64 -20.35 1.13
CA GLU A 64 13.43 -21.07 0.14
C GLU A 64 13.16 -20.60 -1.30
N PHE A 65 12.40 -19.52 -1.46
CA PHE A 65 12.07 -19.00 -2.78
C PHE A 65 13.24 -18.21 -3.37
N SER A 66 13.89 -18.78 -4.37
CA SER A 66 15.06 -18.16 -5.01
C SER A 66 14.73 -16.98 -5.95
N GLY A 67 13.44 -16.78 -6.31
CA GLY A 67 13.00 -15.73 -7.23
C GLY A 67 12.80 -14.36 -6.60
N GLY A 68 12.98 -14.25 -5.27
CA GLY A 68 12.82 -12.97 -4.58
C GLY A 68 12.93 -13.11 -3.07
N THR A 69 12.89 -11.97 -2.38
CA THR A 69 13.03 -11.89 -0.92
C THR A 69 11.91 -11.01 -0.35
N LEU A 70 11.15 -11.51 0.61
CA LEU A 70 10.21 -10.71 1.38
C LEU A 70 11.00 -9.72 2.24
N LEU A 71 10.75 -8.41 2.03
CA LEU A 71 11.48 -7.37 2.76
C LEU A 71 11.08 -7.35 4.22
N SER A 72 12.07 -7.35 5.12
CA SER A 72 11.86 -7.16 6.55
C SER A 72 11.56 -5.71 6.89
N PHE A 73 10.87 -5.50 7.98
CA PHE A 73 10.73 -4.18 8.57
C PHE A 73 12.02 -3.78 9.30
N ARG A 74 12.27 -2.48 9.35
CA ARG A 74 13.49 -1.94 9.96
C ARG A 74 13.55 -2.34 11.44
N GLU A 75 14.69 -2.86 11.86
CA GLU A 75 14.95 -3.18 13.27
C GLU A 75 14.79 -1.94 14.17
N GLY A 76 14.27 -2.13 15.37
CA GLY A 76 13.99 -1.03 16.31
C GLY A 76 12.76 -0.18 15.96
N THR A 77 11.95 -0.58 14.96
CA THR A 77 10.68 0.09 14.62
C THR A 77 9.49 -0.82 14.90
N SER A 78 8.36 -0.21 15.27
CA SER A 78 7.07 -0.89 15.35
C SER A 78 6.26 -0.57 14.10
N SER A 79 6.16 -1.53 13.17
CA SER A 79 5.38 -1.39 11.95
C SER A 79 3.96 -1.90 12.14
N ASN A 80 2.98 -1.21 11.56
CA ASN A 80 1.62 -1.72 11.42
C ASN A 80 1.48 -2.75 10.27
N GLN A 81 2.57 -3.01 9.55
CA GLN A 81 2.67 -3.96 8.43
C GLN A 81 1.60 -3.72 7.34
N TRP A 82 1.37 -2.48 6.99
CA TRP A 82 0.37 -2.10 6.01
C TRP A 82 0.53 -2.84 4.68
N PHE A 83 1.76 -2.90 4.13
CA PHE A 83 2.10 -3.66 2.94
C PHE A 83 3.13 -4.73 3.22
N TYR A 84 3.07 -5.83 2.47
CA TYR A 84 4.12 -6.83 2.38
C TYR A 84 4.80 -6.68 1.04
N SER A 85 6.07 -6.30 1.07
CA SER A 85 6.86 -5.98 -0.11
C SER A 85 7.81 -7.12 -0.44
N LEU A 86 7.64 -7.73 -1.59
CA LEU A 86 8.50 -8.78 -2.13
C LEU A 86 9.45 -8.15 -3.15
N LYS A 87 10.75 -8.16 -2.85
CA LYS A 87 11.78 -7.78 -3.81
C LYS A 87 12.06 -8.95 -4.73
N LEU A 88 11.74 -8.80 -6.01
CA LEU A 88 11.93 -9.82 -7.03
C LEU A 88 13.37 -9.81 -7.57
N ASP A 89 13.88 -10.98 -7.86
CA ASP A 89 15.10 -11.18 -8.65
C ASP A 89 14.74 -11.08 -10.15
N MET A 90 14.88 -9.88 -10.70
CA MET A 90 14.48 -9.60 -12.08
C MET A 90 15.27 -10.38 -13.13
N GLU A 91 16.50 -10.80 -12.82
CA GLU A 91 17.33 -11.61 -13.73
C GLU A 91 16.72 -13.01 -13.94
N LYS A 92 16.03 -13.54 -12.93
CA LYS A 92 15.36 -14.84 -13.00
C LYS A 92 14.02 -14.82 -13.72
N LEU A 93 13.52 -13.66 -14.10
CA LEU A 93 12.26 -13.51 -14.82
C LEU A 93 12.36 -13.70 -16.34
N GLN A 94 13.54 -14.08 -16.85
CA GLN A 94 13.74 -14.46 -18.26
C GLN A 94 13.25 -13.38 -19.25
N GLY A 95 13.54 -12.11 -18.97
CA GLY A 95 13.17 -10.98 -19.81
C GLY A 95 11.78 -10.37 -19.53
N LYS A 96 10.99 -10.95 -18.63
CA LYS A 96 9.74 -10.33 -18.16
C LYS A 96 10.04 -9.11 -17.30
N ASN A 97 9.23 -8.09 -17.44
CA ASN A 97 9.27 -6.91 -16.57
C ASN A 97 8.20 -6.98 -15.45
N MET A 98 8.19 -6.00 -14.57
CA MET A 98 7.23 -5.93 -13.45
C MET A 98 5.77 -5.93 -13.92
N ARG A 99 5.46 -5.30 -15.05
CA ARG A 99 4.10 -5.27 -15.62
C ARG A 99 3.67 -6.67 -16.03
N ASP A 100 4.54 -7.44 -16.66
CA ASP A 100 4.25 -8.82 -17.07
C ASP A 100 3.97 -9.70 -15.86
N VAL A 101 4.76 -9.55 -14.78
CA VAL A 101 4.53 -10.28 -13.52
C VAL A 101 3.16 -9.94 -12.93
N ILE A 102 2.83 -8.67 -12.82
CA ILE A 102 1.53 -8.22 -12.27
C ILE A 102 0.37 -8.73 -13.12
N THR A 103 0.45 -8.60 -14.45
CA THR A 103 -0.59 -9.07 -15.38
C THR A 103 -0.78 -10.58 -15.26
N THR A 104 0.31 -11.36 -15.28
CA THR A 104 0.25 -12.81 -15.13
C THR A 104 -0.37 -13.23 -13.79
N LEU A 105 0.01 -12.58 -12.69
CA LEU A 105 -0.57 -12.86 -11.38
C LEU A 105 -2.06 -12.51 -11.33
N GLN A 106 -2.46 -11.40 -11.93
CA GLN A 106 -3.88 -10.99 -12.01
C GLN A 106 -4.71 -12.00 -12.81
N GLU A 107 -4.23 -12.47 -13.96
CA GLU A 107 -4.87 -13.53 -14.76
C GLU A 107 -5.02 -14.84 -13.99
N ARG A 108 -4.13 -15.09 -13.04
CA ARG A 108 -4.15 -16.23 -12.14
C ARG A 108 -4.93 -15.99 -10.84
N GLY A 109 -5.67 -14.87 -10.74
CA GLY A 109 -6.53 -14.54 -9.60
C GLY A 109 -5.81 -13.89 -8.41
N VAL A 110 -4.55 -13.45 -8.58
CA VAL A 110 -3.80 -12.79 -7.52
C VAL A 110 -3.60 -11.30 -7.84
N GLN A 111 -4.27 -10.44 -7.10
CA GLN A 111 -4.11 -8.99 -7.25
C GLN A 111 -2.87 -8.52 -6.52
N THR A 112 -1.91 -8.00 -7.28
CA THR A 112 -0.66 -7.42 -6.76
C THR A 112 -0.47 -6.00 -7.30
N ARG A 113 0.47 -5.26 -6.75
CA ARG A 113 0.80 -3.90 -7.21
C ARG A 113 2.30 -3.68 -7.15
N ALA A 114 2.84 -2.97 -8.14
CA ALA A 114 4.18 -2.41 -8.01
C ALA A 114 4.24 -1.44 -6.83
N ILE A 115 5.44 -1.16 -6.32
CA ILE A 115 5.65 -0.02 -5.44
C ILE A 115 5.32 1.27 -6.20
N TRP A 116 5.07 2.37 -5.46
CA TRP A 116 4.74 3.66 -6.07
C TRP A 116 5.76 4.09 -7.12
N GLY A 117 5.25 4.64 -8.22
CA GLY A 117 6.08 5.28 -9.24
C GLY A 117 6.85 6.48 -8.67
N LEU A 118 8.00 6.75 -9.26
CA LEU A 118 8.88 7.82 -8.81
C LEU A 118 8.23 9.18 -9.07
N ILE A 119 8.23 10.06 -8.07
CA ILE A 119 7.52 11.35 -8.14
C ILE A 119 8.09 12.22 -9.27
N HIS A 120 9.41 12.25 -9.44
CA HIS A 120 10.06 13.06 -10.48
C HIS A 120 9.79 12.56 -11.92
N GLU A 121 9.25 11.34 -12.08
CA GLU A 121 8.80 10.80 -13.38
C GLU A 121 7.33 11.13 -13.66
N GLN A 122 6.59 11.64 -12.68
CA GLN A 122 5.19 12.03 -12.87
C GLN A 122 5.09 13.36 -13.62
N LEU A 123 4.18 13.44 -14.58
CA LEU A 123 3.98 14.64 -15.43
C LEU A 123 3.96 15.98 -14.65
N PRO A 124 3.28 16.10 -13.50
CA PRO A 124 3.26 17.36 -12.75
C PRO A 124 4.61 17.77 -12.15
N TYR A 125 5.60 16.87 -12.11
CA TYR A 125 6.89 17.05 -11.42
C TYR A 125 8.10 16.82 -12.31
N GLN A 126 7.92 16.71 -13.63
CA GLN A 126 9.02 16.44 -14.57
C GLN A 126 10.11 17.51 -14.57
N ASP A 127 9.73 18.77 -14.29
CA ASP A 127 10.66 19.90 -14.20
C ASP A 127 11.24 20.09 -12.78
N ALA A 128 10.87 19.21 -11.82
CA ALA A 128 11.37 19.28 -10.47
C ALA A 128 12.83 18.76 -10.39
N ILE A 129 13.60 19.33 -9.46
CA ILE A 129 14.98 18.89 -9.24
C ILE A 129 14.97 17.46 -8.67
N ALA A 130 15.67 16.57 -9.35
CA ALA A 130 15.97 15.22 -8.85
C ALA A 130 17.47 15.13 -8.58
N TYR A 131 17.84 14.64 -7.37
CA TYR A 131 19.24 14.57 -6.95
C TYR A 131 19.60 13.15 -6.51
N GLU A 132 20.71 12.62 -7.02
CA GLU A 132 21.28 11.30 -6.67
C GLU A 132 20.26 10.13 -6.70
N MET A 133 19.51 10.01 -7.81
CA MET A 133 18.44 9.02 -7.97
C MET A 133 18.98 7.64 -8.40
N GLU A 134 19.77 6.98 -7.55
CA GLU A 134 20.34 5.67 -7.84
C GLU A 134 19.48 4.52 -7.32
N LYS A 135 19.15 4.55 -6.03
CA LYS A 135 18.45 3.45 -5.34
C LYS A 135 16.96 3.41 -5.62
N ALA A 136 16.31 4.57 -5.73
CA ALA A 136 14.87 4.62 -5.90
C ALA A 136 14.40 4.00 -7.23
N PRO A 137 15.02 4.26 -8.40
CA PRO A 137 14.71 3.56 -9.65
C PRO A 137 14.91 2.04 -9.55
N TYR A 138 15.99 1.59 -8.92
CA TYR A 138 16.23 0.18 -8.70
C TYR A 138 15.08 -0.48 -7.91
N TYR A 139 14.72 0.09 -6.77
CA TYR A 139 13.63 -0.48 -5.97
C TYR A 139 12.27 -0.38 -6.67
N SER A 140 12.02 0.70 -7.40
CA SER A 140 10.79 0.87 -8.18
C SER A 140 10.64 -0.21 -9.26
N SER A 141 11.74 -0.69 -9.82
CA SER A 141 11.72 -1.73 -10.86
C SER A 141 11.51 -3.15 -10.33
N CYS A 142 11.81 -3.44 -9.05
CA CYS A 142 11.87 -4.81 -8.55
C CYS A 142 10.99 -5.10 -7.32
N ILE A 143 10.30 -4.13 -6.74
CA ILE A 143 9.43 -4.37 -5.57
C ILE A 143 7.99 -4.56 -6.00
N LEU A 144 7.42 -5.69 -5.57
CA LEU A 144 6.02 -6.08 -5.73
C LEU A 144 5.34 -6.11 -4.36
N ASN A 145 4.24 -5.37 -4.20
CA ASN A 145 3.37 -5.48 -3.04
C ASN A 145 2.39 -6.63 -3.24
N ILE A 146 2.41 -7.60 -2.33
CA ILE A 146 1.57 -8.79 -2.32
C ILE A 146 0.35 -8.60 -1.41
N PRO A 147 -0.71 -9.40 -1.54
CA PRO A 147 -1.93 -9.29 -0.76
C PRO A 147 -1.67 -9.26 0.74
N SER A 148 -2.22 -8.24 1.42
CA SER A 148 -1.98 -7.99 2.86
C SER A 148 -3.26 -7.64 3.63
N SER A 149 -4.43 -8.08 3.16
CA SER A 149 -5.71 -7.88 3.86
C SER A 149 -5.71 -8.56 5.24
N THR A 150 -6.41 -7.97 6.22
CA THR A 150 -6.70 -8.62 7.49
C THR A 150 -7.70 -9.78 7.36
N GLN A 151 -8.41 -9.87 6.23
CA GLN A 151 -9.38 -10.93 5.95
C GLN A 151 -8.80 -12.12 5.16
N ILE A 152 -7.54 -12.02 4.71
CA ILE A 152 -6.90 -13.11 3.95
C ILE A 152 -6.72 -14.34 4.84
N THR A 153 -7.06 -15.51 4.32
CA THR A 153 -6.89 -16.78 5.02
C THR A 153 -5.49 -17.37 4.82
N ASP A 154 -5.11 -18.32 5.66
CA ASP A 154 -3.84 -19.04 5.52
C ASP A 154 -3.78 -19.81 4.17
N ASP A 155 -4.91 -20.32 3.67
CA ASP A 155 -5.00 -21.00 2.37
C ASP A 155 -4.86 -20.02 1.21
N ASP A 156 -5.45 -18.82 1.31
CA ASP A 156 -5.24 -17.76 0.32
C ASP A 156 -3.77 -17.36 0.24
N ILE A 157 -3.09 -17.24 1.38
CA ILE A 157 -1.65 -16.93 1.43
C ILE A 157 -0.83 -18.03 0.73
N ARG A 158 -1.14 -19.31 0.98
CA ARG A 158 -0.50 -20.45 0.30
C ARG A 158 -0.71 -20.38 -1.20
N PHE A 159 -1.96 -20.13 -1.62
CA PHE A 159 -2.31 -19.97 -3.02
C PHE A 159 -1.51 -18.81 -3.66
N VAL A 160 -1.48 -17.64 -3.04
CA VAL A 160 -0.70 -16.49 -3.54
C VAL A 160 0.77 -16.86 -3.75
N VAL A 161 1.40 -17.50 -2.75
CA VAL A 161 2.80 -17.91 -2.84
C VAL A 161 3.03 -18.93 -3.94
N GLU A 162 2.11 -19.89 -4.13
CA GLU A 162 2.18 -20.85 -5.22
C GLU A 162 2.12 -20.15 -6.57
N GLN A 163 1.18 -19.22 -6.79
CA GLN A 163 1.09 -18.47 -8.04
C GLN A 163 2.35 -17.65 -8.32
N ILE A 164 2.93 -17.00 -7.29
CA ILE A 164 4.21 -16.28 -7.43
C ILE A 164 5.30 -17.25 -7.89
N LYS A 165 5.44 -18.41 -7.25
CA LYS A 165 6.45 -19.42 -7.63
C LYS A 165 6.25 -19.93 -9.06
N VAL A 166 5.02 -20.06 -9.52
CA VAL A 166 4.71 -20.47 -10.90
C VAL A 166 5.20 -19.46 -11.92
N VAL A 167 5.02 -18.15 -11.69
CA VAL A 167 5.49 -17.08 -12.58
C VAL A 167 7.00 -17.16 -12.84
N PHE A 168 7.78 -17.63 -11.85
CA PHE A 168 9.23 -17.81 -11.96
C PHE A 168 9.62 -19.16 -12.57
N LYS A 169 8.75 -20.18 -12.50
CA LYS A 169 8.99 -21.51 -13.10
C LYS A 169 8.59 -21.56 -14.57
N SER A 170 7.58 -20.79 -14.95
CA SER A 170 7.08 -20.73 -16.32
C SER A 170 8.01 -19.92 -17.20
N GLY A 171 9.15 -20.51 -17.56
CA GLY A 171 9.90 -20.14 -18.73
C GLY A 171 9.19 -20.66 -19.96
N ILE A 172 8.07 -20.07 -20.35
CA ILE A 172 7.41 -20.33 -21.63
C ILE A 172 7.16 -18.98 -22.28
#